data_ead90e08280ad04ede0b2cfc3e15e675
#
_entry.id   ead90e08280ad04ede0b2cfc3e15e675
#
_cell.length_a   1.000
_cell.length_b   1.000
_cell.length_c   1.000
_cell.angle_alpha   90.00
_cell.angle_beta   90.00
_cell.angle_gamma   90.00
#
_symmetry.space_group_name_H-M   'P 1'
#
loop_
_entity.id
_entity.type
_entity.pdbx_description
1 polymer ?
#
loop_
_entity_poly.entity_id
_entity_poly.type
_entity_poly.pdbx_seq_one_letter_code
_entity_poly.pdbx_strand_id
1 'polypeptide(L)'
;MLANNLGGSVQRANDGSHEIGFFDVIPHGEGLQVFQDQKTFFQWHNEGFTVPKSCKILARGEKFPEQAFQYGNAYGIQFHPEVNIRMHLAWLHYAAYKLKEPGAQTRIKQLNLRIKHGKKINMWLDHFLDNYLLNA
;
A
#
# COMPACT_ATOMS: atom_id res chain seq x y z
N MET A 1 1.29 -6.70 -14.00
CA MET A 1 0.84 -5.64 -13.07
C MET A 1 0.33 -4.46 -13.86
N LEU A 2 -0.72 -3.75 -13.37
CA LEU A 2 -1.40 -2.68 -14.11
C LEU A 2 -0.44 -1.56 -14.57
N ALA A 3 0.42 -1.04 -13.69
CA ALA A 3 1.38 0.01 -14.04
C ALA A 3 2.24 -0.35 -15.26
N ASN A 4 2.76 -1.56 -15.32
CA ASN A 4 3.58 -2.03 -16.43
C ASN A 4 2.79 -2.11 -17.75
N ASN A 5 1.54 -2.59 -17.70
CA ASN A 5 0.66 -2.68 -18.88
C ASN A 5 0.27 -1.29 -19.42
N LEU A 6 0.29 -0.26 -18.61
CA LEU A 6 0.03 1.12 -19.00
C LEU A 6 1.29 1.85 -19.54
N GLY A 7 2.44 1.16 -19.61
CA GLY A 7 3.70 1.76 -20.08
C GLY A 7 4.55 2.37 -18.96
N GLY A 8 4.21 2.11 -17.70
CA GLY A 8 5.06 2.41 -16.55
C GLY A 8 6.13 1.33 -16.34
N SER A 9 6.86 1.42 -15.25
CA SER A 9 7.90 0.46 -14.88
C SER A 9 7.67 -0.12 -13.48
N VAL A 10 8.25 -1.27 -13.21
CA VAL A 10 8.31 -1.88 -11.87
C VAL A 10 9.77 -2.18 -11.58
N GLN A 11 10.29 -1.66 -10.47
CA GLN A 11 11.70 -1.75 -10.12
C GLN A 11 11.87 -1.95 -8.61
N ARG A 12 12.92 -2.67 -8.23
CA ARG A 12 13.37 -2.72 -6.83
C ARG A 12 13.95 -1.38 -6.41
N ALA A 13 13.89 -1.09 -5.12
CA ALA A 13 14.60 0.05 -4.57
C ALA A 13 16.11 -0.12 -4.79
N ASN A 14 16.78 0.94 -5.27
CA ASN A 14 18.21 0.92 -5.58
C ASN A 14 19.08 0.61 -4.36
N ASP A 15 18.62 0.97 -3.17
CA ASP A 15 19.29 0.73 -1.89
C ASP A 15 18.92 -0.61 -1.24
N GLY A 16 18.14 -1.45 -1.94
CA GLY A 16 17.65 -2.73 -1.42
C GLY A 16 16.59 -2.62 -0.34
N SER A 17 16.02 -1.43 -0.13
CA SER A 17 14.99 -1.21 0.90
C SER A 17 13.70 -1.96 0.61
N HIS A 18 13.02 -2.31 1.70
CA HIS A 18 11.69 -2.91 1.70
C HIS A 18 10.73 -2.04 2.51
N GLU A 19 9.46 -2.10 2.18
CA GLU A 19 8.38 -1.69 3.08
C GLU A 19 7.66 -2.96 3.55
N ILE A 20 8.01 -3.43 4.75
CA ILE A 20 7.42 -4.60 5.40
C ILE A 20 6.93 -4.18 6.78
N GLY A 21 5.61 -4.02 6.90
CA GLY A 21 4.94 -3.51 8.09
C GLY A 21 3.91 -2.44 7.79
N PHE A 22 3.76 -1.46 8.67
CA PHE A 22 2.81 -0.36 8.54
C PHE A 22 3.54 0.94 8.24
N PHE A 23 3.22 1.55 7.11
CA PHE A 23 3.84 2.79 6.64
C PHE A 23 2.77 3.78 6.23
N ASP A 24 3.11 5.06 6.36
CA ASP A 24 2.22 6.12 5.96
C ASP A 24 2.34 6.40 4.46
N VAL A 25 1.19 6.62 3.84
CA VAL A 25 1.08 7.17 2.49
C VAL A 25 0.65 8.63 2.59
N ILE A 26 1.07 9.43 1.62
CA ILE A 26 0.78 10.85 1.52
C ILE A 26 -0.25 11.03 0.40
N PRO A 27 -1.53 11.28 0.72
CA PRO A 27 -2.55 11.54 -0.29
C PRO A 27 -2.17 12.71 -1.18
N HIS A 28 -2.48 12.60 -2.48
CA HIS A 28 -2.13 13.58 -3.49
C HIS A 28 -3.30 13.82 -4.45
N GLY A 29 -3.57 15.08 -4.81
CA GLY A 29 -4.65 15.44 -5.72
C GLY A 29 -6.02 14.88 -5.27
N GLU A 30 -6.71 14.17 -6.15
CA GLU A 30 -8.00 13.52 -5.85
C GLU A 30 -7.88 12.45 -4.73
N GLY A 31 -6.69 11.96 -4.46
CA GLY A 31 -6.42 11.05 -3.35
C GLY A 31 -6.76 11.63 -1.98
N LEU A 32 -6.79 12.96 -1.81
CA LEU A 32 -7.25 13.59 -0.57
C LEU A 32 -8.67 13.15 -0.21
N GLN A 33 -9.56 13.00 -1.19
CA GLN A 33 -10.93 12.53 -0.98
C GLN A 33 -10.99 11.01 -0.82
N VAL A 34 -10.18 10.27 -1.59
CA VAL A 34 -10.12 8.80 -1.54
C VAL A 34 -9.61 8.30 -0.20
N PHE A 35 -8.56 8.90 0.32
CA PHE A 35 -7.90 8.46 1.56
C PHE A 35 -8.50 9.07 2.82
N GLN A 36 -9.10 10.27 2.72
CA GLN A 36 -9.61 11.01 3.87
C GLN A 36 -8.54 11.11 4.99
N ASP A 37 -8.87 10.63 6.20
CA ASP A 37 -7.93 10.62 7.33
C ASP A 37 -7.08 9.35 7.42
N GLN A 38 -7.33 8.34 6.57
CA GLN A 38 -6.57 7.09 6.59
C GLN A 38 -5.27 7.24 5.81
N LYS A 39 -4.15 7.21 6.53
CA LYS A 39 -2.81 7.34 5.94
C LYS A 39 -1.94 6.12 6.15
N THR A 40 -2.09 5.40 7.27
CA THR A 40 -1.25 4.26 7.62
C THR A 40 -1.82 2.97 7.05
N PHE A 41 -1.05 2.27 6.21
CA PHE A 41 -1.45 1.00 5.60
C PHE A 41 -0.40 -0.08 5.79
N PHE A 42 -0.82 -1.34 5.71
CA PHE A 42 0.06 -2.49 5.72
C PHE A 42 0.74 -2.65 4.36
N GLN A 43 2.05 -2.79 4.38
CA GLN A 43 2.93 -2.94 3.22
C GLN A 43 3.73 -4.24 3.34
N TRP A 44 4.00 -4.90 2.19
CA TRP A 44 4.85 -6.08 2.14
C TRP A 44 5.46 -6.22 0.76
N HIS A 45 6.40 -5.33 0.42
CA HIS A 45 7.01 -5.28 -0.88
C HIS A 45 8.45 -4.74 -0.84
N ASN A 46 9.18 -4.97 -1.92
CA ASN A 46 10.52 -4.45 -2.19
C ASN A 46 10.63 -3.85 -3.61
N GLU A 47 9.52 -3.79 -4.30
CA GLU A 47 9.41 -3.17 -5.62
C GLU A 47 8.48 -1.98 -5.55
N GLY A 48 8.81 -0.94 -6.26
CA GLY A 48 7.95 0.20 -6.54
C GLY A 48 7.58 0.23 -8.01
N PHE A 49 6.72 1.14 -8.37
CA PHE A 49 6.30 1.33 -9.76
C PHE A 49 6.37 2.80 -10.16
N THR A 50 6.40 3.04 -11.46
CA THR A 50 6.09 4.33 -12.06
C THR A 50 4.88 4.19 -12.97
N VAL A 51 4.18 5.29 -13.23
CA VAL A 51 3.06 5.31 -14.16
C VAL A 51 3.22 6.46 -15.14
N PRO A 52 2.65 6.35 -16.37
CA PRO A 52 2.67 7.43 -17.34
C PRO A 52 1.83 8.63 -16.88
N LYS A 53 2.06 9.80 -17.49
CA LYS A 53 1.36 11.05 -17.16
C LYS A 53 -0.18 11.00 -17.36
N SER A 54 -0.67 10.02 -18.10
CA SER A 54 -2.11 9.75 -18.26
C SER A 54 -2.77 9.19 -17.00
N CYS A 55 -1.99 8.71 -16.04
CA CYS A 55 -2.49 8.24 -14.75
C CYS A 55 -2.53 9.40 -13.73
N LYS A 56 -3.56 9.39 -12.88
CA LYS A 56 -3.65 10.30 -11.75
C LYS A 56 -2.99 9.66 -10.54
N ILE A 57 -1.94 10.28 -9.99
CA ILE A 57 -1.35 9.82 -8.73
C ILE A 57 -2.30 10.20 -7.58
N LEU A 58 -2.69 9.21 -6.78
CA LEU A 58 -3.58 9.38 -5.63
C LEU A 58 -2.83 9.40 -4.30
N ALA A 59 -1.70 8.70 -4.21
CA ALA A 59 -0.87 8.71 -3.00
C ALA A 59 0.59 8.49 -3.34
N ARG A 60 1.45 9.10 -2.52
CA ARG A 60 2.90 8.98 -2.56
C ARG A 60 3.41 8.36 -1.27
N GLY A 61 4.65 7.90 -1.27
CA GLY A 61 5.35 7.37 -0.10
C GLY A 61 6.74 7.97 0.03
N GLU A 62 7.35 7.78 1.18
CA GLU A 62 8.70 8.27 1.44
C GLU A 62 9.75 7.44 0.69
N LYS A 63 9.70 6.11 0.80
CA LYS A 63 10.68 5.21 0.17
C LYS A 63 10.31 4.85 -1.26
N PHE A 64 9.05 4.55 -1.50
CA PHE A 64 8.51 4.24 -2.82
C PHE A 64 7.58 5.38 -3.23
N PRO A 65 8.02 6.22 -4.20
CA PRO A 65 7.34 7.49 -4.50
C PRO A 65 5.87 7.35 -4.88
N GLU A 66 5.52 6.32 -5.67
CA GLU A 66 4.14 6.10 -6.07
C GLU A 66 3.55 4.94 -5.25
N GLN A 67 2.45 5.23 -4.53
CA GLN A 67 1.76 4.27 -3.66
C GLN A 67 0.35 3.94 -4.14
N ALA A 68 -0.29 4.85 -4.84
CA ALA A 68 -1.60 4.62 -5.45
C ALA A 68 -1.82 5.53 -6.66
N PHE A 69 -2.53 5.02 -7.66
CA PHE A 69 -2.91 5.76 -8.87
C PHE A 69 -4.27 5.31 -9.41
N GLN A 70 -4.85 6.16 -10.27
CA GLN A 70 -6.05 5.88 -11.03
C GLN A 70 -5.80 6.05 -12.54
N TYR A 71 -6.38 5.16 -13.34
CA TYR A 71 -6.45 5.25 -14.78
C TYR A 71 -7.86 4.87 -15.24
N GLY A 72 -8.65 5.83 -15.71
CA GLY A 72 -10.09 5.59 -15.95
C GLY A 72 -10.78 5.09 -14.69
N ASN A 73 -11.44 3.93 -14.78
CA ASN A 73 -12.10 3.27 -13.65
C ASN A 73 -11.21 2.23 -12.95
N ALA A 74 -9.93 2.13 -13.33
CA ALA A 74 -8.99 1.21 -12.70
C ALA A 74 -8.13 1.92 -11.65
N TYR A 75 -7.89 1.23 -10.54
CA TYR A 75 -7.04 1.68 -9.45
C TYR A 75 -5.87 0.73 -9.25
N GLY A 76 -4.67 1.28 -9.11
CA GLY A 76 -3.48 0.54 -8.70
C GLY A 76 -3.06 1.02 -7.31
N ILE A 77 -2.89 0.09 -6.38
CA ILE A 77 -2.41 0.35 -5.02
C ILE A 77 -1.23 -0.56 -4.70
N GLN A 78 -0.27 -0.03 -3.96
CA GLN A 78 0.95 -0.73 -3.55
C GLN A 78 0.76 -1.51 -2.24
N PHE A 79 0.03 -0.91 -1.31
CA PHE A 79 -0.25 -1.46 0.02
C PHE A 79 -1.35 -2.52 0.00
N HIS A 80 -1.51 -3.23 1.12
CA HIS A 80 -2.41 -4.35 1.30
C HIS A 80 -3.53 -4.06 2.31
N PRO A 81 -4.62 -3.37 1.92
CA PRO A 81 -5.73 -3.09 2.83
C PRO A 81 -6.57 -4.34 3.12
N GLU A 82 -6.51 -5.34 2.24
CA GLU A 82 -7.23 -6.62 2.35
C GLU A 82 -6.65 -7.56 3.41
N VAL A 83 -5.40 -7.35 3.83
CA VAL A 83 -4.72 -8.23 4.77
C VAL A 83 -5.31 -8.09 6.18
N ASN A 84 -6.09 -9.08 6.61
CA ASN A 84 -6.63 -9.16 7.97
C ASN A 84 -5.61 -9.72 8.97
N ILE A 85 -6.00 -9.81 10.25
CA ILE A 85 -5.09 -10.28 11.31
C ILE A 85 -4.61 -11.73 11.09
N ARG A 86 -5.47 -12.63 10.58
CA ARG A 86 -5.11 -14.04 10.34
C ARG A 86 -4.06 -14.15 9.24
N MET A 87 -4.25 -13.42 8.13
CA MET A 87 -3.29 -13.35 7.03
C MET A 87 -1.97 -12.72 7.50
N HIS A 88 -2.03 -11.64 8.26
CA HIS A 88 -0.83 -10.99 8.79
C HIS A 88 -0.03 -11.93 9.71
N LEU A 89 -0.67 -12.66 10.61
CA LEU A 89 0.00 -13.65 11.47
C LEU A 89 0.62 -14.79 10.65
N ALA A 90 -0.07 -15.26 9.61
CA ALA A 90 0.47 -16.26 8.69
C ALA A 90 1.74 -15.74 7.95
N TRP A 91 1.72 -14.52 7.45
CA TRP A 91 2.90 -13.91 6.80
C TRP A 91 4.06 -13.71 7.78
N LEU A 92 3.79 -13.29 9.01
CA LEU A 92 4.80 -13.17 10.06
C LEU A 92 5.39 -14.53 10.48
N HIS A 93 4.67 -15.63 10.25
CA HIS A 93 5.16 -16.98 10.53
C HIS A 93 5.94 -17.55 9.34
N TYR A 94 5.29 -17.67 8.18
CA TYR A 94 5.86 -18.35 7.01
C TYR A 94 6.93 -17.53 6.29
N ALA A 95 6.86 -16.22 6.35
CA ALA A 95 7.83 -15.30 5.75
C ALA A 95 8.66 -14.54 6.80
N ALA A 96 8.88 -15.12 7.96
CA ALA A 96 9.63 -14.50 9.07
C ALA A 96 11.06 -14.06 8.66
N TYR A 97 11.68 -14.74 7.69
CA TYR A 97 12.98 -14.38 7.16
C TYR A 97 13.01 -12.98 6.53
N LYS A 98 11.88 -12.51 6.00
CA LYS A 98 11.72 -11.16 5.44
C LYS A 98 11.82 -10.05 6.48
N LEU A 99 11.63 -10.35 7.76
CA LEU A 99 11.77 -9.36 8.83
C LEU A 99 13.22 -8.93 9.10
N LYS A 100 14.19 -9.60 8.45
CA LYS A 100 15.62 -9.25 8.50
C LYS A 100 16.01 -8.27 7.37
N GLU A 101 15.13 -8.03 6.41
CA GLU A 101 15.41 -7.16 5.27
C GLU A 101 15.47 -5.68 5.69
N PRO A 102 16.30 -4.86 5.00
CA PRO A 102 16.39 -3.44 5.26
C PRO A 102 15.03 -2.75 5.11
N GLY A 103 14.61 -1.98 6.12
CA GLY A 103 13.32 -1.28 6.14
C GLY A 103 12.16 -2.09 6.73
N ALA A 104 12.35 -3.39 7.01
CA ALA A 104 11.32 -4.19 7.65
C ALA A 104 11.13 -3.78 9.13
N GLN A 105 9.87 -3.63 9.54
CA GLN A 105 9.52 -3.42 10.94
C GLN A 105 9.56 -4.75 11.71
N THR A 106 9.91 -4.69 12.98
CA THR A 106 9.91 -5.87 13.87
C THR A 106 8.50 -6.44 14.01
N ARG A 107 8.40 -7.75 14.29
CA ARG A 107 7.13 -8.44 14.55
C ARG A 107 6.27 -7.71 15.60
N ILE A 108 6.88 -7.32 16.73
CA ILE A 108 6.18 -6.64 17.83
C ILE A 108 5.60 -5.30 17.35
N LYS A 109 6.40 -4.50 16.65
CA LYS A 109 5.94 -3.21 16.09
C LYS A 109 4.78 -3.40 15.13
N GLN A 110 4.85 -4.39 14.23
CA GLN A 110 3.78 -4.68 13.28
C GLN A 110 2.49 -5.10 13.98
N LEU A 111 2.55 -5.94 15.00
CA LEU A 111 1.37 -6.38 15.76
C LEU A 111 0.71 -5.21 16.52
N ASN A 112 1.50 -4.36 17.15
CA ASN A 112 0.98 -3.17 17.83
C ASN A 112 0.30 -2.21 16.84
N LEU A 113 0.88 -2.00 15.66
CA LEU A 113 0.30 -1.17 14.63
C LEU A 113 -0.95 -1.81 14.00
N ARG A 114 -1.00 -3.15 13.89
CA ARG A 114 -2.21 -3.86 13.46
C ARG A 114 -3.38 -3.63 14.42
N ILE A 115 -3.13 -3.69 15.71
CA ILE A 115 -4.16 -3.40 16.74
C ILE A 115 -4.64 -1.96 16.60
N LYS A 116 -3.71 -1.02 16.42
CA LYS A 116 -4.01 0.41 16.34
C LYS A 116 -4.77 0.79 15.06
N HIS A 117 -4.39 0.24 13.91
CA HIS A 117 -4.85 0.71 12.59
C HIS A 117 -5.79 -0.27 11.87
N GLY A 118 -5.81 -1.56 12.23
CA GLY A 118 -6.51 -2.60 11.47
C GLY A 118 -7.98 -2.31 11.22
N LYS A 119 -8.73 -1.87 12.24
CA LYS A 119 -10.13 -1.50 12.09
C LYS A 119 -10.34 -0.34 11.11
N LYS A 120 -9.51 0.71 11.19
CA LYS A 120 -9.59 1.87 10.30
C LYS A 120 -9.27 1.51 8.86
N ILE A 121 -8.28 0.62 8.64
CA ILE A 121 -7.94 0.13 7.29
C ILE A 121 -9.10 -0.64 6.69
N ASN A 122 -9.76 -1.52 7.45
CA ASN A 122 -10.93 -2.26 6.97
C ASN A 122 -12.08 -1.30 6.60
N MET A 123 -12.39 -0.33 7.47
CA MET A 123 -13.42 0.68 7.19
C MET A 123 -13.09 1.50 5.94
N TRP A 124 -11.81 1.86 5.75
CA TRP A 124 -11.37 2.55 4.54
C TRP A 124 -11.56 1.67 3.30
N LEU A 125 -11.22 0.38 3.38
CA LEU A 125 -11.38 -0.54 2.26
C LEU A 125 -12.84 -0.69 1.86
N ASP A 126 -13.75 -0.88 2.83
CA ASP A 126 -15.19 -0.96 2.57
C ASP A 126 -15.68 0.33 1.88
N HIS A 127 -15.31 1.49 2.42
CA HIS A 127 -15.65 2.79 1.82
C HIS A 127 -15.08 2.94 0.39
N PHE A 128 -13.84 2.51 0.16
CA PHE A 128 -13.19 2.56 -1.13
C PHE A 128 -13.91 1.68 -2.16
N LEU A 129 -14.25 0.45 -1.78
CA LEU A 129 -14.98 -0.48 -2.65
C LEU A 129 -16.36 0.07 -3.02
N ASP A 130 -17.12 0.56 -2.05
CA ASP A 130 -18.48 1.05 -2.26
C ASP A 130 -18.52 2.32 -3.12
N ASN A 131 -17.61 3.26 -2.93
CA ASN A 131 -17.72 4.59 -3.55
C ASN A 131 -16.87 4.75 -4.82
N TYR A 132 -15.84 3.92 -5.04
CA TYR A 132 -14.90 4.09 -6.13
C TYR A 132 -14.83 2.91 -7.10
N LEU A 133 -15.29 1.72 -6.71
CA LEU A 133 -15.26 0.55 -7.57
C LEU A 133 -16.64 0.00 -7.90
N LEU A 134 -17.57 -0.11 -6.94
CA LEU A 134 -18.88 -0.75 -7.16
C LEU A 134 -19.94 0.22 -7.67
N ASN A 135 -19.81 1.50 -7.36
CA ASN A 135 -20.77 2.55 -7.76
C ASN A 135 -20.15 3.59 -8.72
N ALA A 136 -19.01 3.27 -9.31
CA ALA A 136 -18.31 4.14 -10.26
C ALA A 136 -18.87 4.03 -11.69
#